data_ef7dc82c9f390363c05dbfc1d364d70b
#
_entry.id   ef7dc82c9f390363c05dbfc1d364d70b
#
_cell.length_a   1.000
_cell.length_b   1.000
_cell.length_c   1.000
_cell.angle_alpha   90.00
_cell.angle_beta   90.00
_cell.angle_gamma   90.00
#
_symmetry.space_group_name_H-M   'P 1'
#
loop_
_entity.id
_entity.type
_entity.pdbx_description
1 polymer ?
#
loop_
_entity_poly.entity_id
_entity_poly.type
_entity_poly.pdbx_seq_one_letter_code
_entity_poly.pdbx_strand_id
1 'polypeptide(L)' 'MRIALDAMGGDYAPKNIIEGAVLGLKEFPDIEKLFLVGDATAIGNELKNLNCKDRKSVV' A
#
# COMPACT_ATOMS: atom_id res chain seq x y z
N MET A 1 2.67 -3.37 14.85
CA MET A 1 2.03 -2.09 14.52
C MET A 1 1.10 -2.27 13.33
N ARG A 2 -0.10 -1.75 13.42
CA ARG A 2 -1.07 -1.78 12.32
C ARG A 2 -1.31 -0.36 11.87
N ILE A 3 -1.25 -0.13 10.56
CA ILE A 3 -1.37 1.20 9.98
C ILE A 3 -2.45 1.21 8.92
N ALA A 4 -3.31 2.23 8.94
CA ALA A 4 -4.29 2.48 7.89
C ALA A 4 -3.84 3.69 7.07
N LEU A 5 -3.84 3.55 5.76
CA LEU A 5 -3.36 4.58 4.85
C LEU A 5 -4.40 4.86 3.77
N ASP A 6 -4.76 6.13 3.60
CA ASP A 6 -5.63 6.54 2.51
C ASP A 6 -4.84 6.50 1.20
N ALA A 7 -5.10 5.47 0.40
CA ALA A 7 -4.36 5.25 -0.85
C ALA A 7 -4.85 6.15 -1.98
N MET A 8 -5.95 6.86 -1.79
CA MET A 8 -6.55 7.69 -2.83
C MET A 8 -6.33 9.19 -2.61
N GLY A 9 -5.57 9.57 -1.58
CA GLY A 9 -5.27 10.97 -1.30
C GLY A 9 -4.17 11.52 -2.20
N GLY A 10 -4.34 12.75 -2.68
CA GLY A 10 -3.33 13.44 -3.46
C GLY A 10 -3.49 13.29 -4.97
N ASP A 11 -2.69 14.04 -5.72
CA ASP A 11 -2.81 14.16 -7.17
C ASP A 11 -2.31 12.93 -7.93
N TYR A 12 -1.41 12.18 -7.32
CA TYR A 12 -0.78 11.02 -7.97
C TYR A 12 -1.18 9.70 -7.34
N ALA A 13 -2.30 9.73 -6.60
CA ALA A 13 -2.84 8.53 -6.01
C ALA A 13 -3.48 7.64 -7.09
N PRO A 14 -3.49 6.33 -6.91
CA PRO A 14 -2.93 5.61 -5.77
C PRO A 14 -1.44 5.26 -5.91
N LYS A 15 -0.85 5.51 -7.06
CA LYS A 15 0.49 5.01 -7.41
C LYS A 15 1.57 5.42 -6.41
N ASN A 16 1.74 6.72 -6.16
CA ASN A 16 2.82 7.19 -5.30
C ASN A 16 2.65 6.74 -3.85
N ILE A 17 1.40 6.71 -3.39
CA ILE A 17 1.12 6.29 -2.02
C ILE A 17 1.44 4.81 -1.83
N ILE A 18 1.07 3.98 -2.80
CA ILE A 18 1.32 2.55 -2.73
C ILE A 18 2.82 2.24 -2.84
N GLU A 19 3.54 2.94 -3.71
CA GLU A 19 4.99 2.80 -3.79
C GLU A 19 5.66 3.10 -2.46
N GLY A 20 5.26 4.21 -1.83
CA GLY A 20 5.78 4.58 -0.51
C GLY A 20 5.44 3.57 0.55
N ALA A 21 4.21 3.03 0.52
CA ALA A 21 3.77 2.02 1.47
C ALA A 21 4.61 0.73 1.36
N VAL A 22 4.87 0.28 0.13
CA VAL A 22 5.68 -0.93 -0.09
C VAL A 22 7.10 -0.73 0.43
N LEU A 23 7.69 0.44 0.18
CA LEU A 23 9.02 0.76 0.71
C LEU A 23 9.01 0.77 2.24
N GLY A 24 7.97 1.35 2.83
CA GLY A 24 7.85 1.39 4.28
C GLY A 24 7.78 0.01 4.90
N LEU A 25 7.06 -0.92 4.28
CA LEU A 25 6.97 -2.29 4.76
C LEU A 25 8.32 -2.99 4.76
N LYS A 26 9.19 -2.67 3.80
CA LYS A 26 10.52 -3.24 3.73
C LYS A 26 11.45 -2.67 4.79
N GLU A 27 11.30 -1.38 5.10
CA GLU A 27 12.20 -0.69 6.04
C GLU A 27 11.77 -0.83 7.50
N PHE A 28 10.48 -1.04 7.74
CA PHE A 28 9.92 -1.06 9.09
C PHE A 28 9.29 -2.43 9.38
N PRO A 29 10.10 -3.40 9.82
CA PRO A 29 9.59 -4.75 10.08
C PRO A 29 8.58 -4.83 11.21
N ASP A 30 8.48 -3.78 12.03
CA ASP A 30 7.50 -3.73 13.12
C ASP A 30 6.06 -3.57 12.62
N ILE A 31 5.88 -3.21 11.35
CA ILE A 31 4.54 -3.11 10.78
C ILE A 31 4.01 -4.53 10.54
N GLU A 32 2.99 -4.91 11.31
CA GLU A 32 2.36 -6.22 11.18
C GLU A 32 1.36 -6.26 10.03
N LYS A 33 0.65 -5.18 9.83
CA LYS A 33 -0.40 -5.09 8.82
C LYS A 33 -0.57 -3.66 8.33
N LEU A 34 -0.73 -3.51 7.04
CA LEU A 34 -0.98 -2.21 6.41
C LEU A 34 -2.32 -2.27 5.68
N PHE A 35 -3.26 -1.43 6.09
CA PHE A 35 -4.57 -1.33 5.46
C PHE A 35 -4.54 -0.20 4.43
N LEU A 36 -4.75 -0.54 3.17
CA LEU A 36 -4.85 0.43 2.10
C LEU A 36 -6.31 0.71 1.83
N VAL A 37 -6.73 1.92 2.15
CA VAL A 37 -8.12 2.33 2.05
C VAL A 37 -8.36 3.07 0.74
N GLY A 38 -9.31 2.60 -0.07
CA GLY A 38 -9.63 3.22 -1.34
C GLY A 38 -10.24 2.23 -2.32
N ASP A 39 -10.12 2.54 -3.62
CA ASP A 39 -10.64 1.70 -4.68
C ASP A 39 -9.82 0.40 -4.80
N ALA A 40 -10.46 -0.72 -4.47
CA ALA A 40 -9.79 -2.01 -4.46
C ALA A 40 -9.19 -2.39 -5.81
N THR A 41 -9.87 -2.06 -6.91
CA THR A 41 -9.38 -2.37 -8.25
C THR A 41 -8.12 -1.58 -8.59
N ALA A 42 -8.14 -0.27 -8.32
CA ALA A 42 -6.99 0.59 -8.58
C ALA A 42 -5.79 0.22 -7.72
N ILE A 43 -6.03 -0.03 -6.43
CA ILE A 43 -4.98 -0.43 -5.51
C ILE A 43 -4.39 -1.78 -5.91
N GLY A 44 -5.25 -2.75 -6.23
CA GLY A 44 -4.82 -4.06 -6.66
C GLY A 44 -3.96 -4.02 -7.92
N ASN A 45 -4.33 -3.18 -8.89
CA ASN A 45 -3.56 -3.02 -10.12
C ASN A 45 -2.17 -2.44 -9.84
N GLU A 46 -2.08 -1.46 -8.95
CA GLU A 46 -0.78 -0.87 -8.60
C GLU A 46 0.12 -1.87 -7.86
N LEU A 47 -0.46 -2.68 -6.99
CA LEU A 47 0.31 -3.72 -6.30
C LEU A 47 0.86 -4.75 -7.29
N LYS A 48 0.08 -5.10 -8.31
CA LYS A 48 0.55 -5.99 -9.37
C LYS A 48 1.68 -5.35 -10.19
N ASN A 49 1.54 -4.06 -10.50
CA ASN A 49 2.55 -3.35 -11.29
C ASN A 49 3.88 -3.28 -10.55
N LEU A 50 3.84 -3.18 -9.24
CA LEU A 50 5.05 -3.18 -8.41
C LEU A 50 5.58 -4.58 -8.13
N ASN A 51 4.89 -5.60 -8.61
CA ASN A 51 5.23 -6.99 -8.37
C ASN A 51 5.38 -7.29 -6.87
N CYS A 52 4.47 -6.73 -6.08
CA CYS A 52 4.50 -6.85 -4.63
C CYS A 52 3.96 -8.20 -4.20
N LYS A 53 4.76 -8.95 -3.46
CA LYS A 53 4.37 -10.25 -2.92
C LYS A 53 4.13 -10.18 -1.41
N ASP A 54 4.06 -9.00 -0.87
CA ASP A 54 3.90 -8.77 0.56
C ASP A 54 2.47 -9.13 0.98
N ARG A 55 2.36 -9.93 2.05
CA ARG A 55 1.08 -10.36 2.60
C ARG A 55 0.58 -9.46 3.72
N LYS A 56 1.36 -8.46 4.10
CA LYS A 56 0.97 -7.51 5.14
C LYS A 56 0.01 -6.44 4.65
N SER A 57 -0.07 -6.25 3.33
CA SER A 57 -0.97 -5.27 2.75
C SER A 57 -2.38 -5.83 2.60
N VAL A 58 -3.38 -5.04 3.00
CA VAL A 58 -4.79 -5.38 2.89
C VAL A 58 -5.52 -4.19 2.28
N VAL A 59 -6.36 -4.46 1.30
CA VAL A 59 -7.14 -3.42 0.63
C VAL A 59 -8.47 -3.15 1.34
#